data_2f565a30d1d364376c2f60551bc859c2
#
_entry.id   2f565a30d1d364376c2f60551bc859c2
#
_cell.length_a   1.000
_cell.length_b   1.000
_cell.length_c   1.000
_cell.angle_alpha   90.00
_cell.angle_beta   90.00
_cell.angle_gamma   90.00
#
_symmetry.space_group_name_H-M   'P 1'
#
loop_
_entity.id
_entity.type
_entity.pdbx_description
1 polymer ?
#
loop_
_entity_poly.entity_id
_entity_poly.type
_entity_poly.pdbx_seq_one_letter_code
_entity_poly.pdbx_strand_id
1 'polypeptide(L)'
;MAAAMAAFADAQKAPEAETGGDDLATALRLLGRAKKAVLLLFGGAHQKFGDKLIHEQEVLAVLSDLVIEIFLGESAVLRALKLRSRHSANTTHADLALIWVNDSVARMENRARDALAHMAAGDELKLQLGLARKLLRWTPLNTVDLRRRIAARLGTVGSYPALIAVR
;
A
#
# COMPACT_ATOMS: atom_id res chain seq x y z
N MET A 1 -14.68 1.36 16.39
CA MET A 1 -13.94 2.24 17.34
C MET A 1 -12.66 1.60 17.89
N ALA A 2 -12.69 0.45 18.54
CA ALA A 2 -11.49 -0.19 19.11
C ALA A 2 -10.34 -0.40 18.09
N ALA A 3 -10.63 -0.89 16.88
CA ALA A 3 -9.63 -1.09 15.83
C ALA A 3 -8.96 0.21 15.36
N ALA A 4 -9.73 1.32 15.26
CA ALA A 4 -9.19 2.62 14.90
C ALA A 4 -8.30 3.20 16.00
N MET A 5 -8.70 3.03 17.27
CA MET A 5 -7.86 3.43 18.42
C MET A 5 -6.57 2.60 18.52
N ALA A 6 -6.65 1.28 18.25
CA ALA A 6 -5.47 0.43 18.17
C ALA A 6 -4.53 0.86 17.02
N ALA A 7 -5.08 1.17 15.84
CA ALA A 7 -4.32 1.69 14.71
C ALA A 7 -3.64 3.03 15.04
N PHE A 8 -4.31 3.90 15.80
CA PHE A 8 -3.75 5.17 16.29
C PHE A 8 -2.56 4.95 17.21
N ALA A 9 -2.70 4.07 18.21
CA ALA A 9 -1.62 3.72 19.13
C ALA A 9 -0.42 3.07 18.42
N ASP A 10 -0.69 2.19 17.46
CA ASP A 10 0.33 1.56 16.63
C ASP A 10 1.03 2.56 15.70
N ALA A 11 0.30 3.55 15.16
CA ALA A 11 0.89 4.60 14.34
C ALA A 11 1.90 5.44 15.12
N GLN A 12 1.63 5.71 16.40
CA GLN A 12 2.58 6.43 17.27
C GLN A 12 3.87 5.65 17.49
N LYS A 13 3.79 4.31 17.54
CA LYS A 13 4.92 3.40 17.80
C LYS A 13 5.58 2.88 16.52
N ALA A 14 5.03 3.19 15.34
CA ALA A 14 5.55 2.65 14.07
C ALA A 14 7.04 3.02 13.89
N PRO A 15 7.91 2.05 13.60
CA PRO A 15 9.33 2.30 13.40
C PRO A 15 9.55 3.18 12.16
N GLU A 16 10.72 3.80 12.11
CA GLU A 16 11.18 4.47 10.89
C GLU A 16 11.27 3.47 9.73
N ALA A 17 11.21 3.96 8.48
CA ALA A 17 11.23 3.10 7.31
C ALA A 17 12.42 2.13 7.38
N GLU A 18 12.12 0.84 7.43
CA GLU A 18 13.14 -0.20 7.49
C GLU A 18 13.90 -0.26 6.16
N THR A 19 15.19 -0.01 6.24
CA THR A 19 16.14 -0.21 5.14
C THR A 19 16.90 -1.50 5.43
N GLY A 20 16.66 -2.53 4.61
CA GLY A 20 17.39 -3.80 4.69
C GLY A 20 16.48 -5.02 4.89
N GLY A 21 16.73 -6.04 4.12
CA GLY A 21 16.02 -7.31 4.14
C GLY A 21 15.46 -7.72 2.78
N ASP A 22 14.66 -8.78 2.77
CA ASP A 22 13.93 -9.21 1.56
C ASP A 22 12.90 -8.13 1.15
N ASP A 23 13.04 -7.60 -0.07
CA ASP A 23 12.18 -6.54 -0.61
C ASP A 23 10.69 -6.92 -0.59
N LEU A 24 10.35 -8.19 -0.88
CA LEU A 24 8.95 -8.66 -0.82
C LEU A 24 8.42 -8.71 0.62
N ALA A 25 9.24 -9.08 1.59
CA ALA A 25 8.86 -9.05 2.99
C ALA A 25 8.68 -7.60 3.48
N THR A 26 9.53 -6.69 3.03
CA THR A 26 9.41 -5.26 3.31
C THR A 26 8.13 -4.68 2.70
N ALA A 27 7.79 -5.07 1.46
CA ALA A 27 6.54 -4.68 0.80
C ALA A 27 5.31 -5.17 1.58
N LEU A 28 5.30 -6.41 2.11
CA LEU A 28 4.20 -6.91 2.96
C LEU A 28 4.07 -6.13 4.27
N ARG A 29 5.19 -5.80 4.93
CA ARG A 29 5.15 -4.96 6.14
C ARG A 29 4.58 -3.57 5.86
N LEU A 30 4.95 -2.97 4.73
CA LEU A 30 4.42 -1.68 4.29
C LEU A 30 2.91 -1.75 4.03
N LEU A 31 2.43 -2.78 3.34
CA LEU A 31 1.00 -3.00 3.13
C LEU A 31 0.24 -3.24 4.45
N GLY A 32 0.87 -3.93 5.42
CA GLY A 32 0.34 -4.08 6.78
C GLY A 32 0.18 -2.73 7.49
N ARG A 33 1.13 -1.80 7.32
CA ARG A 33 1.00 -0.43 7.84
C ARG A 33 -0.06 0.37 7.08
N ALA A 34 -0.17 0.18 5.77
CA ALA A 34 -1.21 0.82 4.96
C ALA A 34 -2.62 0.41 5.41
N LYS A 35 -2.85 -0.85 5.80
CA LYS A 35 -4.12 -1.28 6.42
C LYS A 35 -4.46 -0.46 7.67
N LYS A 36 -3.45 -0.20 8.52
CA LYS A 36 -3.65 0.63 9.72
C LYS A 36 -3.98 2.08 9.36
N ALA A 37 -3.38 2.62 8.29
CA ALA A 37 -3.74 3.95 7.79
C ALA A 37 -5.20 4.01 7.31
N VAL A 38 -5.68 2.99 6.61
CA VAL A 38 -7.09 2.90 6.19
C VAL A 38 -8.03 2.82 7.40
N LEU A 39 -7.69 2.03 8.42
CA LEU A 39 -8.47 1.95 9.66
C LEU A 39 -8.52 3.29 10.41
N LEU A 40 -7.40 4.04 10.41
CA LEU A 40 -7.35 5.38 10.98
C LEU A 40 -8.30 6.33 10.24
N LEU A 41 -8.24 6.36 8.92
CA LEU A 41 -9.11 7.17 8.07
C LEU A 41 -10.58 6.80 8.24
N PHE A 42 -10.89 5.51 8.25
CA PHE A 42 -12.26 5.02 8.44
C PHE A 42 -12.80 5.42 9.81
N GLY A 43 -11.99 5.30 10.88
CA GLY A 43 -12.32 5.72 12.22
C GLY A 43 -12.61 7.23 12.29
N GLY A 44 -11.77 8.06 11.65
CA GLY A 44 -11.98 9.51 11.56
C GLY A 44 -13.25 9.87 10.79
N ALA A 45 -13.52 9.20 9.66
CA ALA A 45 -14.74 9.39 8.89
C ALA A 45 -15.99 9.03 9.70
N HIS A 46 -15.98 7.89 10.37
CA HIS A 46 -17.09 7.47 11.23
C HIS A 46 -17.30 8.44 12.41
N GLN A 47 -16.23 8.89 13.05
CA GLN A 47 -16.30 9.84 14.14
C GLN A 47 -16.91 11.17 13.71
N LYS A 48 -16.54 11.66 12.51
CA LYS A 48 -17.03 12.94 11.99
C LYS A 48 -18.47 12.87 11.51
N PHE A 49 -18.81 11.84 10.74
CA PHE A 49 -20.09 11.79 10.01
C PHE A 49 -21.12 10.86 10.65
N GLY A 50 -20.70 9.89 11.47
CA GLY A 50 -21.61 8.91 12.09
C GLY A 50 -22.46 8.19 11.03
N ASP A 51 -23.78 8.15 11.27
CA ASP A 51 -24.74 7.53 10.35
C ASP A 51 -24.85 8.25 8.99
N LYS A 52 -24.41 9.53 8.92
CA LYS A 52 -24.40 10.31 7.68
C LYS A 52 -23.23 9.93 6.75
N LEU A 53 -22.30 9.11 7.20
CA LEU A 53 -21.15 8.68 6.39
C LEU A 53 -21.59 8.04 5.06
N ILE A 54 -22.75 7.40 5.01
CA ILE A 54 -23.31 6.81 3.79
C ILE A 54 -23.58 7.84 2.68
N HIS A 55 -23.73 9.13 3.05
CA HIS A 55 -23.95 10.22 2.10
C HIS A 55 -22.64 10.90 1.65
N GLU A 56 -21.52 10.60 2.30
CA GLU A 56 -20.20 11.15 1.99
C GLU A 56 -19.50 10.26 0.95
N GLN A 57 -20.04 10.26 -0.27
CA GLN A 57 -19.64 9.30 -1.32
C GLN A 57 -18.19 9.49 -1.76
N GLU A 58 -17.67 10.71 -1.77
CA GLU A 58 -16.27 11.00 -2.10
C GLU A 58 -15.31 10.40 -1.07
N VAL A 59 -15.65 10.47 0.21
CA VAL A 59 -14.86 9.83 1.29
C VAL A 59 -14.92 8.31 1.17
N LEU A 60 -16.10 7.75 0.94
CA LEU A 60 -16.27 6.31 0.75
C LEU A 60 -15.55 5.80 -0.48
N ALA A 61 -15.54 6.56 -1.58
CA ALA A 61 -14.78 6.22 -2.79
C ALA A 61 -13.27 6.17 -2.49
N VAL A 62 -12.73 7.18 -1.80
CA VAL A 62 -11.31 7.17 -1.40
C VAL A 62 -11.00 5.98 -0.51
N LEU A 63 -11.82 5.69 0.51
CA LEU A 63 -11.61 4.54 1.39
C LEU A 63 -11.63 3.22 0.61
N SER A 64 -12.56 3.06 -0.32
CA SER A 64 -12.67 1.90 -1.19
C SER A 64 -11.43 1.73 -2.07
N ASP A 65 -10.97 2.81 -2.69
CA ASP A 65 -9.75 2.81 -3.51
C ASP A 65 -8.52 2.39 -2.71
N LEU A 66 -8.39 2.89 -1.48
CA LEU A 66 -7.27 2.50 -0.59
C LEU A 66 -7.30 1.00 -0.26
N VAL A 67 -8.49 0.43 -0.01
CA VAL A 67 -8.66 -1.01 0.24
C VAL A 67 -8.29 -1.82 -1.01
N ILE A 68 -8.71 -1.37 -2.20
CA ILE A 68 -8.38 -2.01 -3.48
C ILE A 68 -6.87 -2.01 -3.73
N GLU A 69 -6.19 -0.87 -3.50
CA GLU A 69 -4.73 -0.77 -3.67
C GLU A 69 -4.00 -1.77 -2.75
N ILE A 70 -4.42 -1.90 -1.51
CA ILE A 70 -3.86 -2.86 -0.55
C ILE A 70 -4.10 -4.30 -1.00
N PHE A 71 -5.34 -4.63 -1.38
CA PHE A 71 -5.71 -5.97 -1.81
C PHE A 71 -4.91 -6.43 -3.03
N LEU A 72 -4.79 -5.56 -4.04
CA LEU A 72 -4.02 -5.84 -5.25
C LEU A 72 -2.52 -5.96 -4.93
N GLY A 73 -1.98 -5.09 -4.09
CA GLY A 73 -0.59 -5.13 -3.65
C GLY A 73 -0.26 -6.43 -2.91
N GLU A 74 -1.08 -6.84 -1.94
CA GLU A 74 -0.89 -8.11 -1.22
C GLU A 74 -1.00 -9.31 -2.16
N SER A 75 -1.99 -9.32 -3.03
CA SER A 75 -2.19 -10.39 -4.01
C SER A 75 -0.97 -10.54 -4.94
N ALA A 76 -0.41 -9.41 -5.40
CA ALA A 76 0.79 -9.41 -6.24
C ALA A 76 2.02 -9.94 -5.49
N VAL A 77 2.24 -9.47 -4.25
CA VAL A 77 3.40 -9.89 -3.43
C VAL A 77 3.30 -11.36 -3.05
N LEU A 78 2.13 -11.85 -2.60
CA LEU A 78 1.92 -13.25 -2.25
C LEU A 78 2.10 -14.17 -3.46
N ARG A 79 1.62 -13.75 -4.64
CA ARG A 79 1.88 -14.46 -5.89
C ARG A 79 3.37 -14.51 -6.22
N ALA A 80 4.08 -13.40 -6.08
CA ALA A 80 5.53 -13.34 -6.31
C ALA A 80 6.30 -14.27 -5.36
N LEU A 81 5.95 -14.29 -4.08
CA LEU A 81 6.53 -15.20 -3.08
C LEU A 81 6.30 -16.66 -3.43
N LYS A 82 5.06 -17.04 -3.82
CA LYS A 82 4.72 -18.39 -4.23
C LYS A 82 5.50 -18.84 -5.48
N LEU A 83 5.68 -17.94 -6.45
CA LEU A 83 6.43 -18.25 -7.66
C LEU A 83 7.94 -18.33 -7.39
N ARG A 84 8.47 -17.45 -6.52
CA ARG A 84 9.88 -17.50 -6.10
C ARG A 84 10.23 -18.81 -5.39
N SER A 85 9.33 -19.36 -4.58
CA SER A 85 9.55 -20.66 -3.91
C SER A 85 9.59 -21.84 -4.89
N ARG A 86 8.95 -21.70 -6.07
CA ARG A 86 8.93 -22.75 -7.11
C ARG A 86 10.00 -22.58 -8.18
N HIS A 87 10.37 -21.34 -8.50
CA HIS A 87 11.27 -20.97 -9.59
C HIS A 87 12.16 -19.81 -9.16
N SER A 88 13.18 -20.09 -8.35
CA SER A 88 14.06 -19.09 -7.74
C SER A 88 14.78 -18.16 -8.74
N ALA A 89 15.04 -18.63 -9.97
CA ALA A 89 15.72 -17.84 -11.01
C ALA A 89 14.82 -16.79 -11.69
N ASN A 90 13.49 -16.84 -11.50
CA ASN A 90 12.58 -15.90 -12.15
C ASN A 90 12.15 -14.78 -11.21
N THR A 91 12.82 -13.63 -11.31
CA THR A 91 12.52 -12.44 -10.49
C THR A 91 11.41 -11.55 -11.06
N THR A 92 10.91 -11.81 -12.27
CA THR A 92 9.98 -10.90 -12.97
C THR A 92 8.72 -10.60 -12.15
N HIS A 93 8.16 -11.61 -11.49
CA HIS A 93 6.98 -11.41 -10.64
C HIS A 93 7.28 -10.58 -9.39
N ALA A 94 8.49 -10.73 -8.83
CA ALA A 94 8.93 -9.88 -7.73
C ALA A 94 9.08 -8.43 -8.18
N ASP A 95 9.73 -8.20 -9.31
CA ASP A 95 9.90 -6.86 -9.87
C ASP A 95 8.53 -6.18 -10.16
N LEU A 96 7.57 -6.92 -10.73
CA LEU A 96 6.20 -6.43 -10.97
C LEU A 96 5.47 -6.07 -9.67
N ALA A 97 5.55 -6.93 -8.65
CA ALA A 97 4.92 -6.70 -7.36
C ALA A 97 5.52 -5.48 -6.64
N LEU A 98 6.85 -5.34 -6.68
CA LEU A 98 7.56 -4.22 -6.07
C LEU A 98 7.23 -2.88 -6.75
N ILE A 99 7.16 -2.85 -8.09
CA ILE A 99 6.70 -1.66 -8.83
C ILE A 99 5.29 -1.30 -8.40
N TRP A 100 4.38 -2.28 -8.38
CA TRP A 100 2.99 -2.04 -7.97
C TRP A 100 2.92 -1.43 -6.58
N VAL A 101 3.56 -2.04 -5.58
CA VAL A 101 3.52 -1.56 -4.20
C VAL A 101 4.13 -0.15 -4.08
N ASN A 102 5.26 0.10 -4.74
CA ASN A 102 5.89 1.42 -4.74
C ASN A 102 4.94 2.51 -5.27
N ASP A 103 4.32 2.27 -6.43
CA ASP A 103 3.43 3.24 -7.08
C ASP A 103 2.10 3.37 -6.31
N SER A 104 1.61 2.28 -5.75
CA SER A 104 0.39 2.20 -4.94
C SER A 104 0.48 3.04 -3.67
N VAL A 105 1.59 2.92 -2.91
CA VAL A 105 1.76 3.70 -1.67
C VAL A 105 1.80 5.20 -1.93
N ALA A 106 2.42 5.64 -3.02
CA ALA A 106 2.41 7.05 -3.43
C ALA A 106 0.97 7.54 -3.71
N ARG A 107 0.16 6.74 -4.41
CA ARG A 107 -1.26 7.05 -4.64
C ARG A 107 -2.05 7.08 -3.34
N MET A 108 -1.84 6.08 -2.47
CA MET A 108 -2.51 6.01 -1.17
C MET A 108 -2.19 7.22 -0.28
N GLU A 109 -0.94 7.68 -0.25
CA GLU A 109 -0.57 8.87 0.53
C GLU A 109 -1.32 10.12 0.07
N ASN A 110 -1.41 10.35 -1.25
CA ASN A 110 -2.13 11.49 -1.80
C ASN A 110 -3.63 11.42 -1.49
N ARG A 111 -4.27 10.27 -1.73
CA ARG A 111 -5.70 10.06 -1.44
C ARG A 111 -6.04 10.18 0.04
N ALA A 112 -5.18 9.64 0.92
CA ALA A 112 -5.36 9.79 2.36
C ALA A 112 -5.31 11.27 2.78
N ARG A 113 -4.43 12.06 2.18
CA ARG A 113 -4.30 13.49 2.44
C ARG A 113 -5.56 14.25 2.04
N ASP A 114 -6.11 13.96 0.85
CA ASP A 114 -7.33 14.59 0.35
C ASP A 114 -8.53 14.25 1.24
N ALA A 115 -8.71 12.99 1.61
CA ALA A 115 -9.78 12.58 2.53
C ALA A 115 -9.66 13.25 3.90
N LEU A 116 -8.45 13.31 4.47
CA LEU A 116 -8.21 13.97 5.75
C LEU A 116 -8.51 15.47 5.71
N ALA A 117 -8.16 16.16 4.62
CA ALA A 117 -8.46 17.57 4.44
C ALA A 117 -9.98 17.86 4.42
N HIS A 118 -10.80 16.91 3.93
CA HIS A 118 -12.25 17.00 3.99
C HIS A 118 -12.81 16.68 5.40
N MET A 119 -12.16 15.74 6.11
CA MET A 119 -12.65 15.23 7.38
C MET A 119 -12.25 16.06 8.61
N ALA A 120 -11.11 16.72 8.60
CA ALA A 120 -10.53 17.40 9.75
C ALA A 120 -10.01 18.79 9.40
N ALA A 121 -9.80 19.63 10.42
CA ALA A 121 -9.23 20.98 10.27
C ALA A 121 -8.28 21.31 11.43
N GLY A 122 -7.49 22.38 11.28
CA GLY A 122 -6.63 22.87 12.34
C GLY A 122 -5.61 21.85 12.85
N ASP A 123 -5.48 21.73 14.16
CA ASP A 123 -4.49 20.85 14.78
C ASP A 123 -4.86 19.37 14.68
N GLU A 124 -6.15 19.05 14.63
CA GLU A 124 -6.61 17.69 14.36
C GLU A 124 -6.15 17.19 12.99
N LEU A 125 -6.31 18.00 11.94
CA LEU A 125 -5.83 17.67 10.61
C LEU A 125 -4.30 17.46 10.60
N LYS A 126 -3.54 18.33 11.26
CA LYS A 126 -2.08 18.19 11.37
C LYS A 126 -1.69 16.86 12.03
N LEU A 127 -2.36 16.50 13.11
CA LEU A 127 -2.14 15.25 13.84
C LEU A 127 -2.43 14.05 12.94
N GLN A 128 -3.60 14.00 12.32
CA GLN A 128 -4.02 12.89 11.46
C GLN A 128 -3.14 12.75 10.22
N LEU A 129 -2.74 13.85 9.58
CA LEU A 129 -1.76 13.85 8.49
C LEU A 129 -0.39 13.30 8.92
N GLY A 130 0.07 13.68 10.11
CA GLY A 130 1.32 13.17 10.68
C GLY A 130 1.29 11.66 10.87
N LEU A 131 0.19 11.12 11.40
CA LEU A 131 -0.01 9.69 11.61
C LEU A 131 -0.12 8.92 10.28
N ALA A 132 -0.92 9.42 9.34
CA ALA A 132 -1.07 8.81 8.03
C ALA A 132 0.29 8.76 7.29
N ARG A 133 1.03 9.88 7.30
CA ARG A 133 2.37 9.96 6.71
C ARG A 133 3.36 8.97 7.37
N LYS A 134 3.30 8.80 8.69
CA LYS A 134 4.14 7.84 9.40
C LYS A 134 3.82 6.40 9.01
N LEU A 135 2.54 6.05 8.89
CA LEU A 135 2.09 4.71 8.49
C LEU A 135 2.40 4.39 7.03
N LEU A 136 2.26 5.36 6.14
CA LEU A 136 2.51 5.21 4.70
C LEU A 136 3.96 5.54 4.29
N ARG A 137 4.85 5.81 5.25
CA ARG A 137 6.24 6.12 4.97
C ARG A 137 6.97 4.94 4.36
N TRP A 138 7.64 5.17 3.22
CA TRP A 138 8.48 4.16 2.58
C TRP A 138 9.71 4.83 1.94
N THR A 139 10.71 4.00 1.61
CA THR A 139 11.83 4.42 0.77
C THR A 139 11.50 4.07 -0.68
N PRO A 140 11.40 5.03 -1.60
CA PRO A 140 11.11 4.76 -3.01
C PRO A 140 12.14 3.83 -3.64
N LEU A 141 11.66 2.89 -4.44
CA LEU A 141 12.51 1.97 -5.20
C LEU A 141 12.90 2.58 -6.54
N ASN A 142 14.04 2.15 -7.08
CA ASN A 142 14.41 2.47 -8.45
C ASN A 142 13.55 1.66 -9.45
N THR A 143 12.32 2.12 -9.66
CA THR A 143 11.37 1.44 -10.56
C THR A 143 11.79 1.49 -12.03
N VAL A 144 12.71 2.38 -12.43
CA VAL A 144 13.26 2.43 -13.79
C VAL A 144 14.07 1.16 -14.07
N ASP A 145 14.95 0.78 -13.15
CA ASP A 145 15.75 -0.44 -13.31
C ASP A 145 14.88 -1.70 -13.26
N LEU A 146 13.88 -1.74 -12.38
CA LEU A 146 12.91 -2.84 -12.32
C LEU A 146 12.18 -3.00 -13.66
N ARG A 147 11.67 -1.92 -14.24
CA ARG A 147 10.99 -1.93 -15.54
C ARG A 147 11.91 -2.33 -16.69
N ARG A 148 13.17 -1.89 -16.68
CA ARG A 148 14.18 -2.28 -17.67
C ARG A 148 14.48 -3.78 -17.62
N ARG A 149 14.62 -4.35 -16.41
CA ARG A 149 14.81 -5.80 -16.24
C ARG A 149 13.64 -6.61 -16.79
N ILE A 150 12.41 -6.17 -16.50
CA ILE A 150 11.19 -6.80 -17.04
C ILE A 150 11.19 -6.73 -18.57
N ALA A 151 11.44 -5.55 -19.15
CA ALA A 151 11.45 -5.35 -20.60
C ALA A 151 12.51 -6.22 -21.29
N ALA A 152 13.74 -6.28 -20.76
CA ALA A 152 14.80 -7.13 -21.29
C ALA A 152 14.39 -8.61 -21.29
N ARG A 153 13.75 -9.09 -20.20
CA ARG A 153 13.29 -10.47 -20.12
C ARG A 153 12.14 -10.76 -21.08
N LEU A 154 11.19 -9.85 -21.23
CA LEU A 154 10.12 -9.99 -22.21
C LEU A 154 10.66 -10.09 -23.63
N GLY A 155 11.67 -9.29 -23.97
CA GLY A 155 12.35 -9.32 -25.27
C GLY A 155 13.05 -10.64 -25.56
N THR A 156 13.62 -11.30 -24.55
CA THR A 156 14.30 -12.60 -24.72
C THR A 156 13.32 -13.78 -24.78
N VAL A 157 12.23 -13.74 -24.03
CA VAL A 157 11.27 -14.87 -23.93
C VAL A 157 10.19 -14.80 -25.01
N GLY A 158 9.93 -13.62 -25.59
CA GLY A 158 8.92 -13.42 -26.64
C GLY A 158 7.48 -13.61 -26.18
N SER A 159 7.23 -13.82 -24.87
CA SER A 159 5.90 -14.01 -24.29
C SER A 159 5.83 -13.48 -22.85
N TYR A 160 4.61 -13.23 -22.37
CA TYR A 160 4.41 -12.76 -21.00
C TYR A 160 4.76 -13.86 -19.98
N PRO A 161 5.78 -13.66 -19.11
CA PRO A 161 6.31 -14.72 -18.26
C PRO A 161 5.30 -15.30 -17.25
N ALA A 162 4.24 -14.54 -16.94
CA ALA A 162 3.22 -14.99 -15.99
C ALA A 162 2.33 -16.12 -16.54
N LEU A 163 2.27 -16.31 -17.86
CA LEU A 163 1.48 -17.38 -18.49
C LEU A 163 2.21 -18.74 -18.48
N ILE A 164 3.53 -18.75 -18.29
CA ILE A 164 4.35 -19.97 -18.35
C ILE A 164 4.33 -20.73 -17.02
N ALA A 165 3.94 -20.11 -15.92
CA ALA A 165 4.01 -20.68 -14.57
C ALA A 165 2.74 -21.44 -14.13
N VAL A 166 1.79 -21.69 -15.01
CA VAL A 166 0.49 -22.35 -14.68
C VAL A 166 0.38 -23.78 -15.25
N ARG A 167 1.50 -24.39 -15.61
CA ARG A 167 1.53 -25.84 -15.88
C ARG A 167 2.09 -26.63 -14.73
#